data_63585d2317fa97dba4f244b3d2ca8a6a
#
_entry.id   63585d2317fa97dba4f244b3d2ca8a6a
#
_cell.length_a   1.000
_cell.length_b   1.000
_cell.length_c   1.000
_cell.angle_alpha   90.00
_cell.angle_beta   90.00
_cell.angle_gamma   90.00
#
_symmetry.space_group_name_H-M   'P 1'
#
loop_
_entity.id
_entity.type
_entity.pdbx_description
1 polymer ?
#
loop_
_entity_poly.entity_id
_entity_poly.type
_entity_poly.pdbx_seq_one_letter_code
_entity_poly.pdbx_strand_id
1 'polypeptide(L)'
;MLTRLSYFLRETLVSLRRNLLMTIAGIITVTVSLCVLGGAWMLNTLVNHGTERWKNGVELEVFMKVDASDAQVAAVQRQLANDAEVRDYRYLTKDDALKEFRRLFRDQPDLVNSVDAASLPSSFRVAPIEAELTQTVADRFQSQPGVDEVKTAQKQVRQLLSATAWIRTAFVVIFALLLFASLFLIVNTIRLATFARRREIEVMKLVGASNWFVRIPFMLEGLVQGVIGALIAFMAMIGLQNVLTDAISRNSDFSRGFYVTTGDAVQIGLLLVAIGASIGVIGALIGLRRFIEA
;
A
#
# COMPACT_ATOMS: atom_id res chain seq x y z
N MET A 1 15.73 -40.81 -5.93
CA MET A 1 14.89 -39.63 -5.62
C MET A 1 14.53 -38.82 -6.86
N LEU A 2 15.49 -38.51 -7.74
CA LEU A 2 15.30 -37.72 -8.96
C LEU A 2 14.24 -38.29 -9.94
N THR A 3 14.20 -39.59 -10.10
CA THR A 3 13.19 -40.28 -10.96
C THR A 3 11.75 -40.13 -10.50
N ARG A 4 11.52 -40.05 -9.19
CA ARG A 4 10.16 -39.79 -8.66
C ARG A 4 9.70 -38.34 -8.86
N LEU A 5 10.64 -37.38 -8.71
CA LEU A 5 10.36 -35.97 -8.91
C LEU A 5 10.02 -35.66 -10.37
N SER A 6 10.82 -36.22 -11.31
CA SER A 6 10.56 -36.08 -12.75
C SER A 6 9.23 -36.67 -13.19
N TYR A 7 8.83 -37.80 -12.58
CA TYR A 7 7.51 -38.39 -12.79
C TYR A 7 6.39 -37.44 -12.38
N PHE A 8 6.44 -36.91 -11.13
CA PHE A 8 5.41 -36.01 -10.63
C PHE A 8 5.33 -34.70 -11.44
N LEU A 9 6.45 -34.12 -11.85
CA LEU A 9 6.47 -32.92 -12.67
C LEU A 9 5.85 -33.17 -14.06
N ARG A 10 6.23 -34.26 -14.70
CA ARG A 10 5.66 -34.64 -16.00
C ARG A 10 4.16 -34.89 -15.90
N GLU A 11 3.72 -35.57 -14.86
CA GLU A 11 2.31 -35.88 -14.61
C GLU A 11 1.50 -34.59 -14.39
N THR A 12 2.02 -33.66 -13.59
CA THR A 12 1.43 -32.34 -13.36
C THR A 12 1.30 -31.55 -14.67
N LEU A 13 2.34 -31.54 -15.51
CA LEU A 13 2.31 -30.84 -16.80
C LEU A 13 1.24 -31.42 -17.77
N VAL A 14 1.14 -32.75 -17.82
CA VAL A 14 0.12 -33.43 -18.64
C VAL A 14 -1.29 -33.09 -18.16
N SER A 15 -1.50 -33.08 -16.83
CA SER A 15 -2.78 -32.71 -16.23
C SER A 15 -3.19 -31.29 -16.57
N LEU A 16 -2.28 -30.31 -16.39
CA LEU A 16 -2.52 -28.91 -16.69
C LEU A 16 -2.88 -28.69 -18.17
N ARG A 17 -2.20 -29.37 -19.09
CA ARG A 17 -2.51 -29.30 -20.52
C ARG A 17 -3.85 -29.92 -20.89
N ARG A 18 -4.27 -30.97 -20.19
CA ARG A 18 -5.55 -31.66 -20.46
C ARG A 18 -6.77 -30.83 -20.03
N ASN A 19 -6.60 -29.95 -19.02
CA ASN A 19 -7.64 -29.04 -18.52
C ASN A 19 -7.25 -27.57 -18.68
N LEU A 20 -6.69 -27.20 -19.84
CA LEU A 20 -6.03 -25.92 -20.08
C LEU A 20 -6.92 -24.70 -19.74
N LEU A 21 -8.19 -24.73 -20.17
CA LEU A 21 -9.12 -23.61 -19.92
C LEU A 21 -9.35 -23.37 -18.43
N MET A 22 -9.54 -24.42 -17.64
CA MET A 22 -9.75 -24.30 -16.19
C MET A 22 -8.46 -23.86 -15.47
N THR A 23 -7.31 -24.38 -15.93
CA THR A 23 -6.00 -24.00 -15.40
C THR A 23 -5.73 -22.51 -15.64
N ILE A 24 -5.96 -22.01 -16.86
CA ILE A 24 -5.80 -20.60 -17.20
C ILE A 24 -6.76 -19.74 -16.38
N ALA A 25 -8.04 -20.14 -16.28
CA ALA A 25 -9.02 -19.43 -15.46
C ALA A 25 -8.57 -19.33 -13.98
N GLY A 26 -8.05 -20.45 -13.41
CA GLY A 26 -7.49 -20.49 -12.07
C GLY A 26 -6.30 -19.55 -11.90
N ILE A 27 -5.34 -19.60 -12.83
CA ILE A 27 -4.18 -18.70 -12.82
C ILE A 27 -4.60 -17.23 -12.88
N ILE A 28 -5.51 -16.88 -13.80
CA ILE A 28 -6.01 -15.49 -13.95
C ILE A 28 -6.68 -15.02 -12.65
N THR A 29 -7.54 -15.86 -12.06
CA THR A 29 -8.27 -15.50 -10.84
C THR A 29 -7.31 -15.31 -9.66
N VAL A 30 -6.31 -16.18 -9.49
CA VAL A 30 -5.24 -16.02 -8.50
C VAL A 30 -4.44 -14.75 -8.77
N THR A 31 -4.05 -14.51 -10.02
CA THR A 31 -3.30 -13.31 -10.42
C THR A 31 -4.05 -12.05 -10.04
N VAL A 32 -5.32 -11.92 -10.44
CA VAL A 32 -6.14 -10.74 -10.14
C VAL A 32 -6.31 -10.55 -8.63
N SER A 33 -6.58 -11.64 -7.90
CA SER A 33 -6.69 -11.62 -6.45
C SER A 33 -5.42 -11.08 -5.78
N LEU A 34 -4.26 -11.58 -6.20
CA LEU A 34 -2.96 -11.17 -5.67
C LEU A 34 -2.56 -9.76 -6.12
N CYS A 35 -2.94 -9.33 -7.32
CA CYS A 35 -2.76 -7.94 -7.77
C CYS A 35 -3.54 -6.96 -6.90
N VAL A 36 -4.79 -7.31 -6.52
CA VAL A 36 -5.59 -6.47 -5.61
C VAL A 36 -4.92 -6.37 -4.24
N LEU A 37 -4.44 -7.48 -3.68
CA LEU A 37 -3.72 -7.48 -2.41
C LEU A 37 -2.42 -6.68 -2.48
N GLY A 38 -1.61 -6.92 -3.52
CA GLY A 38 -0.35 -6.22 -3.74
C GLY A 38 -0.54 -4.71 -3.93
N GLY A 39 -1.57 -4.33 -4.70
CA GLY A 39 -1.95 -2.92 -4.89
C GLY A 39 -2.37 -2.24 -3.59
N ALA A 40 -3.16 -2.92 -2.75
CA ALA A 40 -3.53 -2.43 -1.43
C ALA A 40 -2.30 -2.21 -0.54
N TRP A 41 -1.37 -3.16 -0.56
CA TRP A 41 -0.13 -3.05 0.22
C TRP A 41 0.77 -1.93 -0.29
N MET A 42 0.93 -1.84 -1.61
CA MET A 42 1.71 -0.77 -2.24
C MET A 42 1.13 0.63 -1.93
N LEU A 43 -0.21 0.77 -1.96
CA LEU A 43 -0.89 2.01 -1.56
C LEU A 43 -0.60 2.34 -0.08
N ASN A 44 -0.66 1.37 0.81
CA ASN A 44 -0.33 1.57 2.22
C ASN A 44 1.13 2.02 2.41
N THR A 45 2.08 1.40 1.71
CA THR A 45 3.50 1.78 1.74
C THR A 45 3.71 3.21 1.23
N LEU A 46 3.09 3.54 0.09
CA LEU A 46 3.13 4.88 -0.50
C LEU A 46 2.64 5.96 0.48
N VAL A 47 1.49 5.72 1.12
CA VAL A 47 0.90 6.65 2.09
C VAL A 47 1.74 6.73 3.35
N ASN A 48 2.29 5.62 3.84
CA ASN A 48 3.14 5.62 5.03
C ASN A 48 4.41 6.43 4.79
N HIS A 49 5.12 6.22 3.68
CA HIS A 49 6.32 7.00 3.35
C HIS A 49 6.00 8.50 3.18
N GLY A 50 4.89 8.81 2.50
CA GLY A 50 4.44 10.20 2.39
C GLY A 50 4.12 10.83 3.74
N THR A 51 3.46 10.09 4.63
CA THR A 51 3.03 10.61 5.94
C THR A 51 4.15 10.58 6.99
N GLU A 52 5.13 9.68 6.93
CA GLU A 52 6.28 9.68 7.85
C GLU A 52 7.11 10.96 7.71
N ARG A 53 7.32 11.43 6.48
CA ARG A 53 8.00 12.70 6.24
C ARG A 53 7.22 13.89 6.80
N TRP A 54 5.89 13.80 6.77
CA TRP A 54 5.01 14.80 7.35
C TRP A 54 4.89 14.65 8.89
N LYS A 55 4.94 13.44 9.42
CA LYS A 55 4.97 13.20 10.87
C LYS A 55 6.27 13.71 11.51
N ASN A 56 7.38 13.58 10.80
CA ASN A 56 8.68 14.08 11.26
C ASN A 56 8.86 15.59 11.03
N GLY A 57 8.01 16.23 10.24
CA GLY A 57 7.99 17.64 9.91
C GLY A 57 6.59 18.25 10.01
N VAL A 58 5.72 17.74 10.92
CA VAL A 58 4.41 18.38 11.19
C VAL A 58 4.69 19.73 11.81
N GLU A 59 4.87 20.69 10.92
CA GLU A 59 4.92 22.08 11.27
C GLU A 59 3.47 22.55 11.41
N LEU A 60 3.14 23.11 12.53
CA LEU A 60 2.00 24.00 12.64
C LEU A 60 2.46 25.39 12.23
N GLU A 61 1.62 26.12 11.57
CA GLU A 61 1.93 27.49 11.14
C GLU A 61 1.05 28.45 11.92
N VAL A 62 1.70 29.30 12.74
CA VAL A 62 1.05 30.34 13.51
C VAL A 62 1.11 31.61 12.70
N PHE A 63 0.01 32.03 12.12
CA PHE A 63 -0.10 33.26 11.36
C PHE A 63 -0.34 34.43 12.33
N MET A 64 0.50 35.45 12.19
CA MET A 64 0.30 36.69 12.91
C MET A 64 -0.71 37.57 12.17
N LYS A 65 -1.44 38.43 12.87
CA LYS A 65 -2.27 39.45 12.22
C LYS A 65 -1.39 40.38 11.38
N VAL A 66 -1.92 40.85 10.25
CA VAL A 66 -1.20 41.76 9.35
C VAL A 66 -0.74 43.03 10.05
N ASP A 67 -1.51 43.49 11.04
CA ASP A 67 -1.27 44.65 11.90
C ASP A 67 -0.62 44.35 13.25
N ALA A 68 -0.15 43.10 13.45
CA ALA A 68 0.51 42.71 14.69
C ALA A 68 1.74 43.57 14.96
N SER A 69 1.86 44.09 16.19
CA SER A 69 3.00 44.87 16.59
C SER A 69 4.24 44.00 16.82
N ASP A 70 5.44 44.61 16.66
CA ASP A 70 6.70 43.89 16.93
C ASP A 70 6.76 43.33 18.35
N ALA A 71 6.13 44.00 19.33
CA ALA A 71 6.02 43.51 20.71
C ALA A 71 5.19 42.22 20.81
N GLN A 72 4.11 42.09 20.04
CA GLN A 72 3.29 40.87 19.98
C GLN A 72 4.05 39.73 19.29
N VAL A 73 4.71 40.00 18.18
CA VAL A 73 5.58 39.03 17.48
C VAL A 73 6.66 38.51 18.42
N ALA A 74 7.36 39.42 19.12
CA ALA A 74 8.41 39.06 20.08
C ALA A 74 7.86 38.29 21.30
N ALA A 75 6.61 38.54 21.70
CA ALA A 75 5.96 37.80 22.80
C ALA A 75 5.69 36.34 22.37
N VAL A 76 5.10 36.12 21.19
CA VAL A 76 4.86 34.77 20.64
C VAL A 76 6.19 34.03 20.45
N GLN A 77 7.21 34.70 19.92
CA GLN A 77 8.53 34.12 19.73
C GLN A 77 9.16 33.65 21.06
N ARG A 78 9.07 34.46 22.12
CA ARG A 78 9.57 34.07 23.44
C ARG A 78 8.81 32.90 24.04
N GLN A 79 7.50 32.81 23.83
CA GLN A 79 6.71 31.68 24.27
C GLN A 79 7.10 30.41 23.54
N LEU A 80 7.25 30.46 22.19
CA LEU A 80 7.72 29.33 21.40
C LEU A 80 9.10 28.83 21.83
N ALA A 81 10.01 29.76 22.14
CA ALA A 81 11.36 29.42 22.58
C ALA A 81 11.40 28.73 23.96
N ASN A 82 10.41 29.00 24.84
CA ASN A 82 10.33 28.44 26.19
C ASN A 82 9.33 27.28 26.29
N ASP A 83 8.65 26.92 25.24
CA ASP A 83 7.66 25.85 25.27
C ASP A 83 8.36 24.48 25.17
N ALA A 84 8.23 23.65 26.23
CA ALA A 84 8.85 22.34 26.31
C ALA A 84 8.31 21.34 25.28
N GLU A 85 7.17 21.60 24.69
CA GLU A 85 6.53 20.74 23.67
C GLU A 85 6.94 21.13 22.23
N VAL A 86 7.71 22.23 22.06
CA VAL A 86 8.23 22.71 20.80
C VAL A 86 9.69 22.27 20.63
N ARG A 87 9.97 21.52 19.56
CA ARG A 87 11.33 21.07 19.22
C ARG A 87 12.13 22.15 18.53
N ASP A 88 11.49 22.84 17.58
CA ASP A 88 12.12 23.88 16.75
C ASP A 88 11.04 24.82 16.22
N TYR A 89 11.43 26.06 15.93
CA TYR A 89 10.56 27.02 15.27
C TYR A 89 11.35 27.94 14.35
N ARG A 90 10.71 28.40 13.29
CA ARG A 90 11.26 29.35 12.33
C ARG A 90 10.30 30.52 12.13
N TYR A 91 10.79 31.72 12.27
CA TYR A 91 10.04 32.92 11.94
C TYR A 91 10.15 33.21 10.43
N LEU A 92 9.03 33.40 9.77
CA LEU A 92 8.91 33.86 8.40
C LEU A 92 8.45 35.32 8.41
N THR A 93 9.28 36.18 7.89
CA THR A 93 8.97 37.61 7.70
C THR A 93 7.93 37.79 6.57
N LYS A 94 7.31 38.97 6.51
CA LYS A 94 6.40 39.36 5.40
C LYS A 94 7.09 39.25 4.02
N ASP A 95 8.36 39.55 3.96
CA ASP A 95 9.16 39.44 2.73
C ASP A 95 9.41 37.98 2.34
N ASP A 96 9.62 37.11 3.30
CA ASP A 96 9.77 35.67 3.05
C ASP A 96 8.44 35.06 2.61
N ALA A 97 7.32 35.47 3.22
CA ALA A 97 5.98 35.10 2.80
C ALA A 97 5.72 35.52 1.34
N LEU A 98 6.12 36.72 0.94
CA LEU A 98 5.99 37.19 -0.45
C LEU A 98 6.87 36.38 -1.43
N LYS A 99 8.11 36.04 -1.06
CA LYS A 99 8.96 35.18 -1.89
C LYS A 99 8.33 33.79 -2.09
N GLU A 100 7.77 33.24 -1.02
CA GLU A 100 7.12 31.93 -1.07
C GLU A 100 5.83 31.99 -1.89
N PHE A 101 5.02 33.03 -1.72
CA PHE A 101 3.84 33.29 -2.52
C PHE A 101 4.15 33.37 -4.02
N ARG A 102 5.18 34.16 -4.40
CA ARG A 102 5.64 34.24 -5.79
C ARG A 102 6.13 32.92 -6.36
N ARG A 103 6.75 32.06 -5.54
CA ARG A 103 7.18 30.74 -5.96
C ARG A 103 6.01 29.78 -6.19
N LEU A 104 4.99 29.84 -5.32
CA LEU A 104 3.81 28.98 -5.41
C LEU A 104 2.92 29.34 -6.60
N PHE A 105 2.75 30.63 -6.86
CA PHE A 105 1.88 31.16 -7.90
C PHE A 105 2.62 31.66 -9.14
N ARG A 106 3.84 31.16 -9.40
CA ARG A 106 4.68 31.57 -10.53
C ARG A 106 3.99 31.50 -11.89
N ASP A 107 3.02 30.58 -12.04
CA ASP A 107 2.26 30.34 -13.27
C ASP A 107 1.03 31.29 -13.39
N GLN A 108 0.83 32.19 -12.41
CA GLN A 108 -0.26 33.17 -12.35
C GLN A 108 0.29 34.58 -12.12
N PRO A 109 0.91 35.21 -13.14
CA PRO A 109 1.62 36.50 -12.99
C PRO A 109 0.72 37.63 -12.51
N ASP A 110 -0.55 37.65 -12.91
CA ASP A 110 -1.52 38.67 -12.48
C ASP A 110 -1.76 38.63 -10.97
N LEU A 111 -1.83 37.45 -10.40
CA LEU A 111 -2.00 37.22 -8.96
C LEU A 111 -0.73 37.64 -8.21
N VAL A 112 0.44 37.26 -8.73
CA VAL A 112 1.73 37.59 -8.13
C VAL A 112 1.97 39.09 -8.08
N ASN A 113 1.57 39.82 -9.11
CA ASN A 113 1.74 41.28 -9.20
C ASN A 113 0.72 42.07 -8.37
N SER A 114 -0.39 41.43 -7.94
CA SER A 114 -1.43 42.08 -7.14
C SER A 114 -1.19 42.03 -5.63
N VAL A 115 -0.17 41.32 -5.14
CA VAL A 115 0.13 41.12 -3.72
C VAL A 115 1.44 41.74 -3.30
N ASP A 116 1.38 42.60 -2.29
CA ASP A 116 2.54 43.25 -1.67
C ASP A 116 2.91 42.57 -0.34
N ALA A 117 4.18 42.70 0.08
CA ALA A 117 4.63 42.18 1.37
C ALA A 117 3.84 42.72 2.57
N ALA A 118 3.35 43.97 2.48
CA ALA A 118 2.57 44.60 3.53
C ALA A 118 1.20 43.96 3.75
N SER A 119 0.63 43.34 2.70
CA SER A 119 -0.68 42.64 2.75
C SER A 119 -0.59 41.20 3.22
N LEU A 120 0.62 40.65 3.33
CA LEU A 120 0.82 39.26 3.80
C LEU A 120 1.12 39.25 5.31
N PRO A 121 0.58 38.25 6.05
CA PRO A 121 0.93 38.06 7.45
C PRO A 121 2.35 37.48 7.57
N SER A 122 3.06 37.82 8.64
CA SER A 122 4.21 37.03 9.08
C SER A 122 3.75 35.78 9.77
N SER A 123 4.55 34.72 9.81
CA SER A 123 4.19 33.47 10.46
C SER A 123 5.35 32.83 11.21
N PHE A 124 5.02 31.92 12.12
CA PHE A 124 5.96 31.02 12.74
C PHE A 124 5.65 29.60 12.27
N ARG A 125 6.63 28.93 11.68
CA ARG A 125 6.58 27.46 11.47
C ARG A 125 7.15 26.79 12.69
N VAL A 126 6.34 25.96 13.30
CA VAL A 126 6.65 25.36 14.60
C VAL A 126 6.60 23.85 14.45
N ALA A 127 7.66 23.18 14.85
CA ALA A 127 7.77 21.73 14.87
C ALA A 127 7.62 21.23 16.32
N PRO A 128 6.51 20.60 16.71
CA PRO A 128 6.37 19.98 18.01
C PRO A 128 7.35 18.81 18.20
N ILE A 129 7.63 18.43 19.46
CA ILE A 129 8.47 17.27 19.75
C ILE A 129 7.79 15.99 19.25
N GLU A 130 6.48 15.87 19.45
CA GLU A 130 5.67 14.73 19.01
C GLU A 130 4.47 15.22 18.17
N ALA A 131 4.12 14.46 17.15
CA ALA A 131 3.01 14.80 16.25
C ALA A 131 1.64 14.87 16.98
N GLU A 132 1.49 14.10 18.06
CA GLU A 132 0.29 14.07 18.91
C GLU A 132 0.07 15.38 19.65
N LEU A 133 1.12 16.10 19.96
CA LEU A 133 1.10 17.40 20.68
C LEU A 133 0.74 18.59 19.77
N THR A 134 0.71 18.40 18.46
CA THR A 134 0.45 19.48 17.49
C THR A 134 -0.84 20.23 17.77
N GLN A 135 -1.92 19.53 18.14
CA GLN A 135 -3.20 20.16 18.44
C GLN A 135 -3.13 20.93 19.76
N THR A 136 -2.48 20.38 20.80
CA THR A 136 -2.32 21.02 22.10
C THR A 136 -1.52 22.32 21.97
N VAL A 137 -0.42 22.28 21.20
CA VAL A 137 0.39 23.46 20.92
C VAL A 137 -0.42 24.47 20.08
N ALA A 138 -1.14 24.03 19.05
CA ALA A 138 -1.97 24.91 18.24
C ALA A 138 -3.03 25.64 19.05
N ASP A 139 -3.78 24.94 19.90
CA ASP A 139 -4.83 25.51 20.75
C ASP A 139 -4.27 26.55 21.75
N ARG A 140 -3.05 26.32 22.25
CA ARG A 140 -2.34 27.24 23.14
C ARG A 140 -1.99 28.56 22.46
N PHE A 141 -1.53 28.48 21.20
CA PHE A 141 -1.13 29.69 20.46
C PHE A 141 -2.30 30.39 19.75
N GLN A 142 -3.39 29.67 19.45
CA GLN A 142 -4.59 30.26 18.84
C GLN A 142 -5.19 31.44 19.64
N SER A 143 -5.05 31.40 20.97
CA SER A 143 -5.61 32.40 21.86
C SER A 143 -4.66 33.57 22.15
N GLN A 144 -3.44 33.59 21.55
CA GLN A 144 -2.43 34.61 21.88
C GLN A 144 -2.73 35.96 21.20
N PRO A 145 -2.51 37.08 21.89
CA PRO A 145 -2.67 38.41 21.32
C PRO A 145 -1.75 38.59 20.10
N GLY A 146 -2.32 39.02 18.97
CA GLY A 146 -1.58 39.24 17.72
C GLY A 146 -1.52 38.01 16.80
N VAL A 147 -2.00 36.87 17.25
CA VAL A 147 -2.22 35.72 16.38
C VAL A 147 -3.56 35.85 15.68
N ASP A 148 -3.57 35.57 14.40
CA ASP A 148 -4.78 35.55 13.55
C ASP A 148 -5.35 34.14 13.48
N GLU A 149 -4.55 33.20 12.98
CA GLU A 149 -4.95 31.81 12.79
C GLU A 149 -3.77 30.88 13.02
N VAL A 150 -4.04 29.70 13.59
CA VAL A 150 -3.07 28.61 13.67
C VAL A 150 -3.51 27.49 12.73
N LYS A 151 -2.75 27.26 11.67
CA LYS A 151 -3.00 26.17 10.73
C LYS A 151 -2.18 24.96 11.08
N THR A 152 -2.84 23.84 11.20
CA THR A 152 -2.20 22.55 11.40
C THR A 152 -2.46 21.66 10.19
N ALA A 153 -1.42 21.01 9.69
CA ALA A 153 -1.59 20.01 8.62
C ALA A 153 -2.35 18.74 9.12
N GLN A 154 -2.56 18.62 10.42
CA GLN A 154 -3.16 17.44 11.05
C GLN A 154 -4.57 17.12 10.53
N LYS A 155 -5.40 18.13 10.27
CA LYS A 155 -6.77 17.91 9.78
C LYS A 155 -6.76 17.32 8.37
N GLN A 156 -5.90 17.84 7.49
CA GLN A 156 -5.71 17.36 6.14
C GLN A 156 -5.09 15.95 6.13
N VAL A 157 -4.07 15.74 6.97
CA VAL A 157 -3.43 14.42 7.12
C VAL A 157 -4.43 13.39 7.66
N ARG A 158 -5.24 13.70 8.68
CA ARG A 158 -6.30 12.80 9.16
C ARG A 158 -7.33 12.47 8.09
N GLN A 159 -7.76 13.43 7.28
CA GLN A 159 -8.68 13.19 6.18
C GLN A 159 -8.07 12.26 5.13
N LEU A 160 -6.80 12.44 4.77
CA LEU A 160 -6.08 11.55 3.86
C LEU A 160 -5.95 10.13 4.45
N LEU A 161 -5.57 10.02 5.71
CA LEU A 161 -5.46 8.72 6.39
C LEU A 161 -6.80 8.01 6.51
N SER A 162 -7.88 8.74 6.80
CA SER A 162 -9.22 8.15 6.86
C SER A 162 -9.71 7.68 5.49
N ALA A 163 -9.50 8.47 4.44
CA ALA A 163 -9.82 8.07 3.07
C ALA A 163 -9.02 6.82 2.65
N THR A 164 -7.73 6.78 2.98
CA THR A 164 -6.87 5.62 2.70
C THR A 164 -7.33 4.38 3.48
N ALA A 165 -7.79 4.54 4.73
CA ALA A 165 -8.33 3.43 5.52
C ALA A 165 -9.57 2.81 4.89
N TRP A 166 -10.50 3.63 4.36
CA TRP A 166 -11.67 3.15 3.62
C TRP A 166 -11.29 2.41 2.35
N ILE A 167 -10.38 2.96 1.57
CA ILE A 167 -9.86 2.32 0.35
C ILE A 167 -9.20 0.98 0.71
N ARG A 168 -8.35 0.93 1.73
CA ARG A 168 -7.72 -0.30 2.20
C ARG A 168 -8.74 -1.35 2.60
N THR A 169 -9.79 -0.96 3.33
CA THR A 169 -10.85 -1.88 3.73
C THR A 169 -11.58 -2.45 2.51
N ALA A 170 -11.89 -1.61 1.52
CA ALA A 170 -12.49 -2.06 0.27
C ALA A 170 -11.60 -3.08 -0.47
N PHE A 171 -10.29 -2.81 -0.58
CA PHE A 171 -9.33 -3.74 -1.19
C PHE A 171 -9.28 -5.09 -0.45
N VAL A 172 -9.28 -5.07 0.90
CA VAL A 172 -9.27 -6.30 1.70
C VAL A 172 -10.55 -7.12 1.47
N VAL A 173 -11.71 -6.47 1.41
CA VAL A 173 -12.98 -7.14 1.12
C VAL A 173 -12.98 -7.75 -0.29
N ILE A 174 -12.55 -6.98 -1.29
CA ILE A 174 -12.45 -7.46 -2.68
C ILE A 174 -11.46 -8.63 -2.76
N PHE A 175 -10.29 -8.52 -2.11
CA PHE A 175 -9.32 -9.59 -2.03
C PHE A 175 -9.92 -10.87 -1.41
N ALA A 176 -10.64 -10.74 -0.30
CA ALA A 176 -11.27 -11.89 0.36
C ALA A 176 -12.29 -12.60 -0.55
N LEU A 177 -13.10 -11.82 -1.29
CA LEU A 177 -14.05 -12.38 -2.26
C LEU A 177 -13.33 -13.09 -3.42
N LEU A 178 -12.29 -12.47 -3.98
CA LEU A 178 -11.50 -13.05 -5.06
C LEU A 178 -10.69 -14.26 -4.59
N LEU A 179 -10.18 -14.25 -3.36
CA LEU A 179 -9.52 -15.38 -2.73
C LEU A 179 -10.48 -16.57 -2.63
N PHE A 180 -11.71 -16.35 -2.17
CA PHE A 180 -12.73 -17.38 -2.10
C PHE A 180 -13.06 -17.94 -3.49
N ALA A 181 -13.21 -17.05 -4.49
CA ALA A 181 -13.46 -17.48 -5.87
C ALA A 181 -12.30 -18.30 -6.44
N SER A 182 -11.05 -17.90 -6.18
CA SER A 182 -9.86 -18.63 -6.65
C SER A 182 -9.74 -20.01 -5.98
N LEU A 183 -9.95 -20.07 -4.66
CA LEU A 183 -10.00 -21.37 -3.94
C LEU A 183 -11.09 -22.27 -4.50
N PHE A 184 -12.29 -21.75 -4.70
CA PHE A 184 -13.41 -22.50 -5.27
C PHE A 184 -13.07 -23.05 -6.66
N LEU A 185 -12.42 -22.23 -7.50
CA LEU A 185 -12.04 -22.65 -8.84
C LEU A 185 -10.94 -23.72 -8.83
N ILE A 186 -9.91 -23.57 -7.99
CA ILE A 186 -8.86 -24.60 -7.80
C ILE A 186 -9.48 -25.90 -7.29
N VAL A 187 -10.33 -25.85 -6.27
CA VAL A 187 -11.04 -27.01 -5.74
C VAL A 187 -11.83 -27.73 -6.84
N ASN A 188 -12.56 -27.00 -7.67
CA ASN A 188 -13.33 -27.56 -8.78
C ASN A 188 -12.43 -28.20 -9.84
N THR A 189 -11.33 -27.53 -10.21
CA THR A 189 -10.36 -28.06 -11.18
C THR A 189 -9.77 -29.38 -10.68
N ILE A 190 -9.35 -29.41 -9.42
CA ILE A 190 -8.77 -30.63 -8.80
C ILE A 190 -9.82 -31.75 -8.71
N ARG A 191 -11.06 -31.44 -8.36
CA ARG A 191 -12.15 -32.45 -8.36
C ARG A 191 -12.39 -33.08 -9.73
N LEU A 192 -12.45 -32.24 -10.77
CA LEU A 192 -12.61 -32.74 -12.14
C LEU A 192 -11.41 -33.59 -12.57
N ALA A 193 -10.18 -33.13 -12.29
CA ALA A 193 -8.95 -33.87 -12.59
C ALA A 193 -8.95 -35.24 -11.88
N THR A 194 -9.31 -35.26 -10.60
CA THR A 194 -9.41 -36.50 -9.79
C THR A 194 -10.48 -37.42 -10.32
N PHE A 195 -11.66 -36.92 -10.68
CA PHE A 195 -12.75 -37.71 -11.25
C PHE A 195 -12.35 -38.31 -12.60
N ALA A 196 -11.70 -37.57 -13.46
CA ALA A 196 -11.22 -38.05 -14.76
C ALA A 196 -10.20 -39.20 -14.64
N ARG A 197 -9.47 -39.26 -13.51
CA ARG A 197 -8.45 -40.30 -13.24
C ARG A 197 -8.85 -41.33 -12.17
N ARG A 198 -10.13 -41.43 -11.84
CA ARG A 198 -10.60 -42.26 -10.77
C ARG A 198 -10.16 -43.75 -10.88
N ARG A 199 -10.17 -44.30 -12.09
CA ARG A 199 -9.74 -45.71 -12.34
C ARG A 199 -8.23 -45.87 -12.11
N GLU A 200 -7.41 -44.92 -12.50
CA GLU A 200 -5.95 -44.95 -12.24
C GLU A 200 -5.68 -44.90 -10.73
N ILE A 201 -6.42 -44.06 -9.99
CA ILE A 201 -6.32 -43.94 -8.53
C ILE A 201 -6.75 -45.25 -7.82
N GLU A 202 -7.83 -45.85 -8.29
CA GLU A 202 -8.32 -47.15 -7.77
C GLU A 202 -7.26 -48.24 -7.93
N VAL A 203 -6.65 -48.35 -9.13
CA VAL A 203 -5.57 -49.32 -9.38
C VAL A 203 -4.36 -49.05 -8.50
N MET A 204 -3.96 -47.79 -8.35
CA MET A 204 -2.84 -47.43 -7.47
C MET A 204 -3.10 -47.79 -6.02
N LYS A 205 -4.34 -47.60 -5.51
CA LYS A 205 -4.72 -47.99 -4.15
C LYS A 205 -4.73 -49.51 -3.98
N LEU A 206 -5.19 -50.28 -4.99
CA LEU A 206 -5.19 -51.75 -4.96
C LEU A 206 -3.76 -52.32 -4.89
N VAL A 207 -2.78 -51.67 -5.51
CA VAL A 207 -1.36 -52.07 -5.45
C VAL A 207 -0.67 -51.55 -4.18
N GLY A 208 -1.39 -50.88 -3.25
CA GLY A 208 -0.87 -50.44 -1.94
C GLY A 208 -0.27 -49.03 -1.92
N ALA A 209 -0.60 -48.16 -2.89
CA ALA A 209 -0.15 -46.78 -2.84
C ALA A 209 -0.76 -46.01 -1.65
N SER A 210 0.10 -45.27 -0.93
CA SER A 210 -0.36 -44.46 0.19
C SER A 210 -1.22 -43.28 -0.27
N ASN A 211 -2.14 -42.82 0.59
CA ASN A 211 -2.96 -41.64 0.30
C ASN A 211 -2.13 -40.39 -0.04
N TRP A 212 -0.94 -40.23 0.56
CA TRP A 212 -0.01 -39.13 0.24
C TRP A 212 0.56 -39.22 -1.18
N PHE A 213 0.87 -40.44 -1.64
CA PHE A 213 1.38 -40.66 -2.99
C PHE A 213 0.37 -40.22 -4.06
N VAL A 214 -0.91 -40.46 -3.79
CA VAL A 214 -2.02 -40.04 -4.67
C VAL A 214 -2.25 -38.51 -4.59
N ARG A 215 -2.03 -37.89 -3.44
CA ARG A 215 -2.26 -36.44 -3.24
C ARG A 215 -1.22 -35.54 -3.87
N ILE A 216 0.05 -35.97 -3.87
CA ILE A 216 1.19 -35.14 -4.30
C ILE A 216 1.02 -34.54 -5.72
N PRO A 217 0.64 -35.29 -6.78
CA PRO A 217 0.47 -34.72 -8.13
C PRO A 217 -0.55 -33.57 -8.16
N PHE A 218 -1.67 -33.70 -7.48
CA PHE A 218 -2.72 -32.69 -7.45
C PHE A 218 -2.33 -31.47 -6.60
N MET A 219 -1.58 -31.68 -5.51
CA MET A 219 -1.02 -30.59 -4.73
C MET A 219 -0.03 -29.78 -5.56
N LEU A 220 0.82 -30.46 -6.36
CA LEU A 220 1.73 -29.80 -7.29
C LEU A 220 0.97 -29.04 -8.39
N GLU A 221 -0.15 -29.56 -8.86
CA GLU A 221 -1.01 -28.87 -9.84
C GLU A 221 -1.53 -27.53 -9.27
N GLY A 222 -2.09 -27.56 -8.06
CA GLY A 222 -2.53 -26.36 -7.36
C GLY A 222 -1.36 -25.39 -7.06
N LEU A 223 -0.23 -25.92 -6.59
CA LEU A 223 0.99 -25.14 -6.32
C LEU A 223 1.46 -24.41 -7.58
N VAL A 224 1.55 -25.10 -8.73
CA VAL A 224 1.97 -24.51 -10.00
C VAL A 224 1.03 -23.40 -10.43
N GLN A 225 -0.29 -23.59 -10.32
CA GLN A 225 -1.27 -22.56 -10.63
C GLN A 225 -1.09 -21.33 -9.71
N GLY A 226 -0.95 -21.56 -8.41
CA GLY A 226 -0.75 -20.52 -7.41
C GLY A 226 0.55 -19.72 -7.62
N VAL A 227 1.66 -20.42 -7.88
CA VAL A 227 2.98 -19.80 -8.11
C VAL A 227 3.00 -19.01 -9.43
N ILE A 228 2.47 -19.57 -10.53
CA ILE A 228 2.42 -18.85 -11.80
C ILE A 228 1.57 -17.58 -11.66
N GLY A 229 0.38 -17.68 -11.05
CA GLY A 229 -0.47 -16.52 -10.80
C GLY A 229 0.24 -15.45 -9.95
N ALA A 230 0.96 -15.87 -8.92
CA ALA A 230 1.71 -14.97 -8.06
C ALA A 230 2.93 -14.33 -8.76
N LEU A 231 3.64 -15.06 -9.62
CA LEU A 231 4.73 -14.50 -10.41
C LEU A 231 4.24 -13.43 -11.39
N ILE A 232 3.09 -13.65 -12.03
CA ILE A 232 2.48 -12.66 -12.92
C ILE A 232 2.06 -11.43 -12.10
N ALA A 233 1.45 -11.61 -10.92
CA ALA A 233 1.11 -10.53 -10.01
C ALA A 233 2.37 -9.77 -9.54
N PHE A 234 3.45 -10.45 -9.23
CA PHE A 234 4.73 -9.84 -8.86
C PHE A 234 5.28 -8.97 -9.99
N MET A 235 5.30 -9.48 -11.23
CA MET A 235 5.73 -8.67 -12.39
C MET A 235 4.84 -7.44 -12.59
N ALA A 236 3.52 -7.60 -12.40
CA ALA A 236 2.59 -6.48 -12.46
C ALA A 236 2.87 -5.42 -11.38
N MET A 237 3.27 -5.83 -10.17
CA MET A 237 3.64 -4.89 -9.09
C MET A 237 4.93 -4.12 -9.41
N ILE A 238 5.94 -4.75 -10.00
CA ILE A 238 7.13 -4.05 -10.48
C ILE A 238 6.77 -3.04 -11.58
N GLY A 239 5.92 -3.44 -12.52
CA GLY A 239 5.43 -2.53 -13.56
C GLY A 239 4.67 -1.34 -12.99
N LEU A 240 3.79 -1.58 -12.03
CA LEU A 240 3.03 -0.53 -11.35
C LEU A 240 3.95 0.43 -10.57
N GLN A 241 4.95 -0.10 -9.86
CA GLN A 241 5.94 0.71 -9.15
C GLN A 241 6.70 1.65 -10.10
N ASN A 242 7.12 1.17 -11.27
CA ASN A 242 7.79 2.00 -12.26
C ASN A 242 6.89 3.12 -12.78
N VAL A 243 5.64 2.80 -13.12
CA VAL A 243 4.65 3.80 -13.56
C VAL A 243 4.37 4.85 -12.49
N LEU A 244 4.22 4.43 -11.23
CA LEU A 244 4.01 5.36 -10.11
C LEU A 244 5.23 6.26 -9.91
N THR A 245 6.44 5.70 -9.94
CA THR A 245 7.68 6.47 -9.79
C THR A 245 7.82 7.52 -10.90
N ASP A 246 7.53 7.15 -12.15
CA ASP A 246 7.55 8.08 -13.28
C ASP A 246 6.49 9.17 -13.16
N ALA A 247 5.27 8.83 -12.77
CA ALA A 247 4.17 9.77 -12.59
C ALA A 247 4.47 10.78 -11.45
N ILE A 248 5.04 10.30 -10.36
CA ILE A 248 5.42 11.11 -9.19
C ILE A 248 6.61 12.03 -9.53
N SER A 249 7.60 11.53 -10.26
CA SER A 249 8.79 12.31 -10.60
C SER A 249 8.51 13.49 -11.55
N ARG A 250 7.46 13.39 -12.36
CA ARG A 250 7.03 14.46 -13.30
C ARG A 250 6.22 15.57 -12.65
N ASN A 251 5.64 15.33 -11.49
CA ASN A 251 4.80 16.27 -10.76
C ASN A 251 5.56 16.89 -9.58
N SER A 252 5.22 18.12 -9.23
CA SER A 252 5.77 19.06 -8.26
C SER A 252 6.49 18.50 -7.02
N ASP A 253 7.26 19.36 -6.33
CA ASP A 253 8.00 19.08 -5.07
C ASP A 253 7.15 18.44 -3.95
N PHE A 254 5.84 18.64 -3.97
CA PHE A 254 4.89 18.02 -3.03
C PHE A 254 4.84 16.49 -3.15
N SER A 255 4.93 15.96 -4.37
CA SER A 255 4.82 14.51 -4.63
C SER A 255 6.11 13.73 -4.32
N ARG A 256 7.26 14.40 -4.16
CA ARG A 256 8.55 13.74 -3.85
C ARG A 256 8.62 13.03 -2.50
N GLY A 257 7.64 13.24 -1.63
CA GLY A 257 7.50 12.51 -0.36
C GLY A 257 6.85 11.12 -0.52
N PHE A 258 6.07 10.94 -1.58
CA PHE A 258 5.34 9.69 -1.84
C PHE A 258 6.16 8.84 -2.81
N TYR A 259 6.80 7.80 -2.32
CA TYR A 259 7.59 6.91 -3.14
C TYR A 259 7.42 5.45 -2.69
N VAL A 260 7.65 4.55 -3.61
CA VAL A 260 7.76 3.11 -3.35
C VAL A 260 9.11 2.67 -3.87
N THR A 261 9.94 2.13 -2.98
CA THR A 261 11.25 1.65 -3.38
C THR A 261 11.15 0.33 -4.13
N THR A 262 12.16 0.02 -4.95
CA THR A 262 12.26 -1.31 -5.58
C THR A 262 12.35 -2.42 -4.52
N GLY A 263 12.95 -2.13 -3.36
CA GLY A 263 12.99 -3.03 -2.21
C GLY A 263 11.60 -3.38 -1.69
N ASP A 264 10.72 -2.38 -1.54
CA ASP A 264 9.32 -2.60 -1.12
C ASP A 264 8.57 -3.47 -2.13
N ALA A 265 8.70 -3.15 -3.42
CA ALA A 265 8.04 -3.92 -4.49
C ALA A 265 8.52 -5.39 -4.51
N VAL A 266 9.80 -5.65 -4.31
CA VAL A 266 10.35 -7.01 -4.21
C VAL A 266 9.85 -7.73 -2.96
N GLN A 267 9.82 -7.06 -1.80
CA GLN A 267 9.32 -7.65 -0.56
C GLN A 267 7.83 -8.02 -0.70
N ILE A 268 7.01 -7.11 -1.23
CA ILE A 268 5.59 -7.38 -1.52
C ILE A 268 5.48 -8.56 -2.47
N GLY A 269 6.27 -8.57 -3.56
CA GLY A 269 6.25 -9.64 -4.56
C GLY A 269 6.59 -11.02 -3.99
N LEU A 270 7.61 -11.12 -3.14
CA LEU A 270 7.96 -12.37 -2.46
C LEU A 270 6.84 -12.87 -1.55
N LEU A 271 6.18 -11.96 -0.82
CA LEU A 271 5.02 -12.30 -0.01
C LEU A 271 3.85 -12.79 -0.87
N LEU A 272 3.59 -12.15 -2.02
CA LEU A 272 2.56 -12.61 -2.95
C LEU A 272 2.85 -14.02 -3.47
N VAL A 273 4.12 -14.35 -3.74
CA VAL A 273 4.51 -15.72 -4.16
C VAL A 273 4.25 -16.73 -3.05
N ALA A 274 4.59 -16.41 -1.81
CA ALA A 274 4.32 -17.29 -0.67
C ALA A 274 2.82 -17.51 -0.45
N ILE A 275 2.02 -16.43 -0.54
CA ILE A 275 0.54 -16.49 -0.42
C ILE A 275 -0.05 -17.30 -1.57
N GLY A 276 0.35 -17.05 -2.83
CA GLY A 276 -0.16 -17.77 -3.99
C GLY A 276 0.16 -19.26 -3.94
N ALA A 277 1.37 -19.63 -3.55
CA ALA A 277 1.76 -21.03 -3.32
C ALA A 277 0.86 -21.68 -2.25
N SER A 278 0.61 -20.97 -1.14
CA SER A 278 -0.24 -21.45 -0.06
C SER A 278 -1.69 -21.66 -0.51
N ILE A 279 -2.26 -20.68 -1.26
CA ILE A 279 -3.61 -20.76 -1.83
C ILE A 279 -3.73 -22.00 -2.74
N GLY A 280 -2.74 -22.20 -3.61
CA GLY A 280 -2.73 -23.34 -4.54
C GLY A 280 -2.72 -24.68 -3.82
N VAL A 281 -1.85 -24.84 -2.82
CA VAL A 281 -1.75 -26.09 -2.03
C VAL A 281 -3.00 -26.31 -1.19
N ILE A 282 -3.51 -25.29 -0.50
CA ILE A 282 -4.71 -25.39 0.35
C ILE A 282 -5.93 -25.74 -0.52
N GLY A 283 -6.11 -25.07 -1.66
CA GLY A 283 -7.19 -25.35 -2.60
C GLY A 283 -7.16 -26.79 -3.10
N ALA A 284 -5.97 -27.30 -3.45
CA ALA A 284 -5.79 -28.69 -3.87
C ALA A 284 -6.13 -29.69 -2.75
N LEU A 285 -5.68 -29.44 -1.52
CA LEU A 285 -5.98 -30.29 -0.36
C LEU A 285 -7.48 -30.35 -0.06
N ILE A 286 -8.16 -29.19 -0.11
CA ILE A 286 -9.62 -29.14 0.09
C ILE A 286 -10.33 -29.92 -1.02
N GLY A 287 -9.89 -29.77 -2.28
CA GLY A 287 -10.47 -30.48 -3.43
C GLY A 287 -10.38 -32.01 -3.31
N LEU A 288 -9.27 -32.50 -2.74
CA LEU A 288 -8.98 -33.92 -2.59
C LEU A 288 -9.68 -34.59 -1.36
N ARG A 289 -10.01 -33.80 -0.34
CA ARG A 289 -10.47 -34.36 0.95
C ARG A 289 -11.67 -35.32 0.80
N ARG A 290 -12.62 -34.98 -0.04
CA ARG A 290 -13.85 -35.76 -0.23
C ARG A 290 -13.68 -37.06 -1.06
N PHE A 291 -12.57 -37.19 -1.84
CA PHE A 291 -12.34 -38.33 -2.72
C PHE A 291 -11.46 -39.43 -2.10
N ILE A 292 -10.79 -39.17 -1.01
CA ILE A 292 -9.84 -40.10 -0.41
C ILE A 292 -10.40 -40.73 0.87
N GLU A 293 -11.44 -40.11 1.43
CA GLU A 293 -12.18 -40.62 2.62
C GLU A 293 -13.34 -41.57 2.24
N ALA A 294 -13.66 -41.70 0.97
CA ALA A 294 -14.60 -42.70 0.40
C ALA A 294 -13.81 -43.86 -0.22
#